data_c1b26984d2dac089df5beba3afb38af1
#
_entry.id   c1b26984d2dac089df5beba3afb38af1
#
_cell.length_a   1.000
_cell.length_b   1.000
_cell.length_c   1.000
_cell.angle_alpha   90.00
_cell.angle_beta   90.00
_cell.angle_gamma   90.00
#
_symmetry.space_group_name_H-M   'P 1'
#
loop_
_entity.id
_entity.type
_entity.pdbx_description
1 polymer ?
#
loop_
_entity_poly.entity_id
_entity_poly.type
_entity_poly.pdbx_seq_one_letter_code
_entity_poly.pdbx_strand_id
1 'polypeptide(L)'
;MYGVINKSLRDMVTEGHGDAVWAQVLAKAGVPSDSFLAMRSYDDEITFRLAVAASDALGIDVDTALHAFGQHWVSHTLVRDYDALVRSTGSTMLEFLENLNELHDRISTTFLDYEPPEFRVSELENDRMEVEYISHREGLNSFVAGLLVALSERFNEPMSIKAIEDLSPTDGTHTKFHLLMER
;
A
#
# COMPACT_ATOMS: atom_id res chain seq x y z
N MET A 1 -5.81 8.02 -8.00
CA MET A 1 -6.06 6.82 -7.14
C MET A 1 -7.54 6.62 -6.87
N TYR A 2 -8.00 5.38 -6.58
CA TYR A 2 -9.39 5.15 -6.21
C TYR A 2 -9.70 5.58 -4.78
N GLY A 3 -10.93 6.03 -4.56
CA GLY A 3 -11.36 6.57 -3.27
C GLY A 3 -11.30 5.58 -2.11
N VAL A 4 -11.22 4.27 -2.36
CA VAL A 4 -11.00 3.27 -1.33
C VAL A 4 -9.67 3.49 -0.60
N ILE A 5 -8.63 3.99 -1.29
CA ILE A 5 -7.34 4.34 -0.69
C ILE A 5 -7.52 5.50 0.30
N ASN A 6 -8.19 6.58 -0.12
CA ASN A 6 -8.44 7.73 0.75
C ASN A 6 -9.34 7.37 1.95
N LYS A 7 -10.31 6.47 1.74
CA LYS A 7 -11.14 5.93 2.85
C LYS A 7 -10.32 5.14 3.85
N SER A 8 -9.44 4.28 3.38
CA SER A 8 -8.56 3.49 4.25
C SER A 8 -7.62 4.39 5.06
N LEU A 9 -7.06 5.43 4.45
CA LEU A 9 -6.25 6.41 5.17
C LEU A 9 -7.07 7.15 6.24
N ARG A 10 -8.31 7.55 5.91
CA ARG A 10 -9.24 8.12 6.89
C ARG A 10 -9.49 7.14 8.05
N ASP A 11 -9.84 5.90 7.73
CA ASP A 11 -10.16 4.88 8.71
C ASP A 11 -8.96 4.67 9.66
N MET A 12 -7.73 4.57 9.13
CA MET A 12 -6.50 4.48 9.93
C MET A 12 -6.35 5.66 10.91
N VAL A 13 -6.53 6.89 10.42
CA VAL A 13 -6.36 8.09 11.28
C VAL A 13 -7.51 8.18 12.30
N THR A 14 -8.74 7.91 11.90
CA THR A 14 -9.90 8.03 12.82
C THR A 14 -9.91 6.93 13.88
N GLU A 15 -9.58 5.70 13.52
CA GLU A 15 -9.51 4.59 14.47
C GLU A 15 -8.38 4.76 15.49
N GLY A 16 -7.22 5.26 15.05
CA GLY A 16 -6.07 5.47 15.93
C GLY A 16 -6.09 6.76 16.74
N HIS A 17 -6.67 7.84 16.19
CA HIS A 17 -6.48 9.19 16.71
C HIS A 17 -7.78 10.03 16.78
N GLY A 18 -8.90 9.50 16.28
CA GLY A 18 -10.22 10.12 16.33
C GLY A 18 -10.52 11.12 15.21
N ASP A 19 -11.83 11.45 15.08
CA ASP A 19 -12.34 12.33 14.02
C ASP A 19 -11.77 13.75 14.06
N ALA A 20 -11.40 14.24 15.24
CA ALA A 20 -10.82 15.57 15.38
C ALA A 20 -9.46 15.69 14.70
N VAL A 21 -8.63 14.63 14.74
CA VAL A 21 -7.33 14.59 14.02
C VAL A 21 -7.57 14.49 12.53
N TRP A 22 -8.54 13.67 12.10
CA TRP A 22 -8.88 13.60 10.67
C TRP A 22 -9.38 14.96 10.13
N ALA A 23 -10.18 15.70 10.88
CA ALA A 23 -10.59 17.06 10.49
C ALA A 23 -9.39 18.01 10.31
N GLN A 24 -8.34 17.88 11.15
CA GLN A 24 -7.09 18.64 10.95
C GLN A 24 -6.36 18.21 9.67
N VAL A 25 -6.32 16.90 9.38
CA VAL A 25 -5.72 16.37 8.14
C VAL A 25 -6.42 16.95 6.92
N LEU A 26 -7.76 16.93 6.86
CA LEU A 26 -8.53 17.53 5.76
C LEU A 26 -8.24 19.02 5.57
N ALA A 27 -8.22 19.77 6.69
CA ALA A 27 -7.94 21.20 6.65
C ALA A 27 -6.53 21.50 6.12
N LYS A 28 -5.51 20.77 6.60
CA LYS A 28 -4.11 20.92 6.15
C LYS A 28 -3.95 20.52 4.69
N ALA A 29 -4.58 19.43 4.27
CA ALA A 29 -4.53 18.94 2.88
C ALA A 29 -5.29 19.84 1.89
N GLY A 30 -6.12 20.78 2.39
CA GLY A 30 -6.99 21.59 1.55
C GLY A 30 -8.07 20.75 0.83
N VAL A 31 -8.54 19.67 1.48
CA VAL A 31 -9.56 18.78 0.96
C VAL A 31 -10.89 19.10 1.66
N PRO A 32 -11.89 19.62 0.93
CA PRO A 32 -13.10 20.19 1.56
C PRO A 32 -14.08 19.14 2.09
N SER A 33 -13.92 17.88 1.72
CA SER A 33 -14.84 16.81 2.10
C SER A 33 -14.11 15.45 2.14
N ASP A 34 -14.51 14.61 3.07
CA ASP A 34 -14.07 13.22 3.21
C ASP A 34 -15.03 12.20 2.57
N SER A 35 -16.00 12.69 1.79
CA SER A 35 -17.00 11.85 1.11
C SER A 35 -16.38 11.11 -0.10
N PHE A 36 -15.34 10.32 0.14
CA PHE A 36 -14.71 9.49 -0.88
C PHE A 36 -15.60 8.30 -1.24
N LEU A 37 -15.98 8.21 -2.51
CA LEU A 37 -16.64 7.02 -3.04
C LEU A 37 -15.58 5.98 -3.40
N ALA A 38 -15.64 4.79 -2.79
CA ALA A 38 -14.61 3.75 -2.90
C ALA A 38 -14.20 3.45 -4.34
N MET A 39 -15.20 3.33 -5.23
CA MET A 39 -15.02 2.93 -6.64
C MET A 39 -14.91 4.12 -7.60
N ARG A 40 -14.70 5.33 -7.11
CA ARG A 40 -14.45 6.52 -7.93
C ARG A 40 -12.96 6.84 -7.97
N SER A 41 -12.45 7.17 -9.15
CA SER A 41 -11.11 7.70 -9.33
C SER A 41 -11.01 9.15 -8.86
N TYR A 42 -9.91 9.48 -8.20
CA TYR A 42 -9.54 10.81 -7.73
C TYR A 42 -8.12 11.10 -8.20
N ASP A 43 -7.78 12.39 -8.32
CA ASP A 43 -6.42 12.82 -8.59
C ASP A 43 -5.46 12.25 -7.51
N ASP A 44 -4.34 11.71 -7.95
CA ASP A 44 -3.33 11.13 -7.06
C ASP A 44 -2.79 12.16 -6.06
N GLU A 45 -2.70 13.43 -6.48
CA GLU A 45 -2.27 14.54 -5.62
C GLU A 45 -3.12 14.67 -4.35
N ILE A 46 -4.42 14.37 -4.41
CA ILE A 46 -5.30 14.40 -3.23
C ILE A 46 -4.81 13.40 -2.18
N THR A 47 -4.50 12.17 -2.61
CA THR A 47 -4.00 11.12 -1.71
C THR A 47 -2.64 11.49 -1.12
N PHE A 48 -1.73 12.02 -1.92
CA PHE A 48 -0.41 12.48 -1.42
C PHE A 48 -0.55 13.61 -0.42
N ARG A 49 -1.37 14.63 -0.70
CA ARG A 49 -1.62 15.73 0.26
C ARG A 49 -2.23 15.22 1.57
N LEU A 50 -3.15 14.27 1.51
CA LEU A 50 -3.74 13.65 2.70
C LEU A 50 -2.68 12.88 3.51
N ALA A 51 -1.79 12.12 2.86
CA ALA A 51 -0.73 11.37 3.54
C ALA A 51 0.27 12.33 4.23
N VAL A 52 0.72 13.38 3.55
CA VAL A 52 1.59 14.41 4.14
C VAL A 52 0.89 15.14 5.29
N ALA A 53 -0.37 15.54 5.13
CA ALA A 53 -1.11 16.20 6.18
C ALA A 53 -1.35 15.27 7.40
N ALA A 54 -1.50 13.96 7.17
CA ALA A 54 -1.62 12.98 8.24
C ALA A 54 -0.29 12.86 9.02
N SER A 55 0.86 12.75 8.34
CA SER A 55 2.18 12.72 8.98
C SER A 55 2.40 13.95 9.87
N ASP A 56 2.10 15.13 9.35
CA ASP A 56 2.18 16.40 10.08
C ASP A 56 1.25 16.45 11.31
N ALA A 57 0.00 15.98 11.16
CA ALA A 57 -0.98 15.99 12.25
C ALA A 57 -0.60 15.01 13.37
N LEU A 58 0.07 13.91 13.01
CA LEU A 58 0.53 12.89 13.93
C LEU A 58 1.93 13.19 14.52
N GLY A 59 2.65 14.16 13.95
CA GLY A 59 4.00 14.53 14.40
C GLY A 59 5.05 13.45 14.08
N ILE A 60 4.87 12.69 13.01
CA ILE A 60 5.79 11.66 12.52
C ILE A 60 6.26 12.03 11.11
N ASP A 61 7.36 11.43 10.64
CA ASP A 61 7.80 11.62 9.26
C ASP A 61 6.87 10.89 8.26
N VAL A 62 6.91 11.34 7.00
CA VAL A 62 6.02 10.83 5.94
C VAL A 62 6.26 9.34 5.68
N ASP A 63 7.50 8.87 5.73
CA ASP A 63 7.85 7.47 5.48
C ASP A 63 7.27 6.57 6.59
N THR A 64 7.36 6.99 7.85
CA THR A 64 6.72 6.29 8.97
C THR A 64 5.19 6.24 8.80
N ALA A 65 4.58 7.35 8.39
CA ALA A 65 3.13 7.41 8.16
C ALA A 65 2.70 6.50 6.99
N LEU A 66 3.44 6.50 5.89
CA LEU A 66 3.19 5.64 4.73
C LEU A 66 3.39 4.16 5.05
N HIS A 67 4.44 3.82 5.81
CA HIS A 67 4.66 2.44 6.26
C HIS A 67 3.49 1.93 7.11
N ALA A 68 3.07 2.71 8.10
CA ALA A 68 1.91 2.39 8.93
C ALA A 68 0.62 2.27 8.10
N PHE A 69 0.47 3.12 7.08
CA PHE A 69 -0.66 3.05 6.16
C PHE A 69 -0.65 1.78 5.31
N GLY A 70 0.51 1.34 4.82
CA GLY A 70 0.65 0.06 4.13
C GLY A 70 0.25 -1.12 5.01
N GLN A 71 0.67 -1.12 6.27
CA GLN A 71 0.26 -2.14 7.25
C GLN A 71 -1.26 -2.11 7.50
N HIS A 72 -1.84 -0.94 7.72
CA HIS A 72 -3.28 -0.77 7.93
C HIS A 72 -4.09 -1.25 6.71
N TRP A 73 -3.62 -0.96 5.50
CA TRP A 73 -4.26 -1.41 4.26
C TRP A 73 -4.46 -2.93 4.24
N VAL A 74 -3.42 -3.69 4.54
CA VAL A 74 -3.49 -5.16 4.54
C VAL A 74 -4.28 -5.68 5.74
N SER A 75 -3.94 -5.24 6.94
CA SER A 75 -4.48 -5.79 8.19
C SER A 75 -5.94 -5.42 8.45
N HIS A 76 -6.43 -4.30 7.89
CA HIS A 76 -7.80 -3.81 8.10
C HIS A 76 -8.61 -3.79 6.81
N THR A 77 -8.19 -3.04 5.80
CA THR A 77 -8.99 -2.84 4.58
C THR A 77 -9.12 -4.12 3.76
N LEU A 78 -8.00 -4.82 3.48
CA LEU A 78 -8.06 -6.07 2.74
C LEU A 78 -8.79 -7.17 3.51
N VAL A 79 -8.58 -7.27 4.81
CA VAL A 79 -9.25 -8.28 5.66
C VAL A 79 -10.75 -8.03 5.75
N ARG A 80 -11.17 -6.77 5.94
CA ARG A 80 -12.59 -6.43 6.09
C ARG A 80 -13.37 -6.54 4.78
N ASP A 81 -12.82 -5.98 3.71
CA ASP A 81 -13.58 -5.72 2.48
C ASP A 81 -13.23 -6.68 1.34
N TYR A 82 -12.04 -7.32 1.37
CA TYR A 82 -11.48 -8.08 0.25
C TYR A 82 -10.89 -9.46 0.63
N ASP A 83 -11.19 -9.99 1.81
CA ASP A 83 -10.62 -11.25 2.32
C ASP A 83 -10.78 -12.43 1.35
N ALA A 84 -11.97 -12.58 0.77
CA ALA A 84 -12.22 -13.63 -0.22
C ALA A 84 -11.36 -13.49 -1.47
N LEU A 85 -11.10 -12.24 -1.90
CA LEU A 85 -10.25 -11.95 -3.05
C LEU A 85 -8.80 -12.30 -2.74
N VAL A 86 -8.28 -11.91 -1.58
CA VAL A 86 -6.91 -12.26 -1.15
C VAL A 86 -6.73 -13.77 -1.11
N ARG A 87 -7.66 -14.51 -0.49
CA ARG A 87 -7.61 -15.98 -0.41
C ARG A 87 -7.67 -16.69 -1.77
N SER A 88 -8.38 -16.10 -2.73
CA SER A 88 -8.46 -16.66 -4.09
C SER A 88 -7.23 -16.36 -4.94
N THR A 89 -6.39 -15.42 -4.51
CA THR A 89 -5.19 -14.99 -5.24
C THR A 89 -3.97 -15.82 -4.84
N GLY A 90 -3.88 -16.27 -3.59
CA GLY A 90 -2.79 -17.15 -3.13
C GLY A 90 -3.01 -17.65 -1.71
N SER A 91 -2.41 -18.80 -1.37
CA SER A 91 -2.42 -19.41 -0.05
C SER A 91 -1.16 -19.11 0.76
N THR A 92 -0.11 -18.64 0.11
CA THR A 92 1.15 -18.16 0.68
C THR A 92 1.44 -16.73 0.21
N MET A 93 2.36 -16.05 0.88
CA MET A 93 2.80 -14.71 0.48
C MET A 93 3.41 -14.75 -0.94
N LEU A 94 4.22 -15.75 -1.23
CA LEU A 94 4.82 -15.92 -2.57
C LEU A 94 3.74 -16.07 -3.63
N GLU A 95 2.82 -17.04 -3.48
CA GLU A 95 1.73 -17.26 -4.44
C GLU A 95 0.87 -16.00 -4.63
N PHE A 96 0.57 -15.29 -3.54
CA PHE A 96 -0.20 -14.06 -3.61
C PHE A 96 0.52 -12.99 -4.44
N LEU A 97 1.81 -12.78 -4.20
CA LEU A 97 2.61 -11.77 -4.92
C LEU A 97 2.81 -12.14 -6.39
N GLU A 98 3.04 -13.42 -6.71
CA GLU A 98 3.15 -13.92 -8.09
C GLU A 98 1.85 -13.69 -8.88
N ASN A 99 0.71 -13.87 -8.25
CA ASN A 99 -0.61 -13.73 -8.88
C ASN A 99 -1.18 -12.30 -8.80
N LEU A 100 -0.49 -11.37 -8.13
CA LEU A 100 -1.00 -10.02 -7.87
C LEU A 100 -1.22 -9.22 -9.15
N ASN A 101 -0.33 -9.36 -10.15
CA ASN A 101 -0.50 -8.68 -11.44
C ASN A 101 -1.74 -9.19 -12.18
N GLU A 102 -2.01 -10.49 -12.17
CA GLU A 102 -3.23 -11.04 -12.77
C GLU A 102 -4.50 -10.54 -12.06
N LEU A 103 -4.44 -10.42 -10.74
CA LEU A 103 -5.51 -9.80 -9.96
C LEU A 103 -5.73 -8.34 -10.39
N HIS A 104 -4.67 -7.56 -10.51
CA HIS A 104 -4.71 -6.17 -10.96
C HIS A 104 -5.30 -6.06 -12.38
N ASP A 105 -4.91 -6.93 -13.29
CA ASP A 105 -5.44 -6.97 -14.66
C ASP A 105 -6.95 -7.24 -14.67
N ARG A 106 -7.43 -8.18 -13.85
CA ARG A 106 -8.87 -8.46 -13.71
C ARG A 106 -9.65 -7.25 -13.18
N ILE A 107 -9.07 -6.52 -12.21
CA ILE A 107 -9.67 -5.28 -11.70
C ILE A 107 -9.72 -4.20 -12.79
N SER A 108 -8.66 -4.06 -13.58
CA SER A 108 -8.55 -3.08 -14.66
C SER A 108 -9.60 -3.26 -15.75
N THR A 109 -10.10 -4.48 -15.97
CA THR A 109 -11.20 -4.72 -16.93
C THR A 109 -12.52 -4.05 -16.53
N THR A 110 -12.70 -3.79 -15.25
CA THR A 110 -13.93 -3.17 -14.72
C THR A 110 -13.71 -1.68 -14.40
N PHE A 111 -12.52 -1.31 -14.00
CA PHE A 111 -12.15 0.04 -13.58
C PHE A 111 -11.14 0.64 -14.55
N LEU A 112 -11.63 1.34 -15.58
CA LEU A 112 -10.83 1.81 -16.72
C LEU A 112 -9.72 2.81 -16.37
N ASP A 113 -9.89 3.58 -15.27
CA ASP A 113 -8.88 4.52 -14.78
C ASP A 113 -7.96 3.87 -13.71
N TYR A 114 -8.00 2.54 -13.57
CA TYR A 114 -7.16 1.84 -12.63
C TYR A 114 -5.79 1.54 -13.24
N GLU A 115 -4.79 2.19 -12.71
CA GLU A 115 -3.39 2.05 -13.11
C GLU A 115 -2.61 1.45 -11.92
N PRO A 116 -2.59 0.11 -11.79
CA PRO A 116 -1.88 -0.56 -10.73
C PRO A 116 -0.36 -0.52 -10.95
N PRO A 117 0.42 -0.72 -9.88
CA PRO A 117 1.82 -1.05 -10.02
C PRO A 117 2.00 -2.48 -10.54
N GLU A 118 3.16 -2.75 -11.13
CA GLU A 118 3.64 -4.09 -11.44
C GLU A 118 4.51 -4.61 -10.29
N PHE A 119 4.33 -5.87 -9.93
CA PHE A 119 5.18 -6.58 -8.99
C PHE A 119 5.86 -7.75 -9.69
N ARG A 120 7.16 -7.91 -9.46
CA ARG A 120 7.92 -9.08 -9.89
C ARG A 120 8.55 -9.72 -8.67
N VAL A 121 8.41 -11.03 -8.55
CA VAL A 121 8.89 -11.77 -7.39
C VAL A 121 9.85 -12.85 -7.83
N SER A 122 10.92 -13.03 -7.07
CA SER A 122 11.91 -14.08 -7.28
C SER A 122 12.26 -14.71 -5.94
N GLU A 123 12.02 -16.03 -5.81
CA GLU A 123 12.53 -16.79 -4.68
C GLU A 123 14.01 -17.13 -4.93
N LEU A 124 14.84 -16.90 -3.93
CA LEU A 124 16.27 -17.14 -3.98
C LEU A 124 16.65 -18.25 -2.97
N GLU A 125 17.87 -18.77 -3.10
CA GLU A 125 18.41 -19.70 -2.09
C GLU A 125 18.54 -19.08 -0.70
N ASN A 126 18.56 -19.90 0.33
CA ASN A 126 18.73 -19.51 1.73
C ASN A 126 17.61 -18.61 2.28
N ASP A 127 16.36 -18.97 2.01
CA ASP A 127 15.16 -18.29 2.52
C ASP A 127 15.07 -16.80 2.14
N ARG A 128 15.71 -16.42 1.04
CA ARG A 128 15.66 -15.07 0.49
C ARG A 128 14.60 -14.96 -0.60
N MET A 129 13.96 -13.80 -0.64
CA MET A 129 13.02 -13.41 -1.68
C MET A 129 13.33 -11.99 -2.14
N GLU A 130 13.21 -11.72 -3.42
CA GLU A 130 13.24 -10.36 -3.97
C GLU A 130 11.88 -10.00 -4.51
N VAL A 131 11.43 -8.79 -4.19
CA VAL A 131 10.18 -8.21 -4.71
C VAL A 131 10.52 -6.90 -5.39
N GLU A 132 10.30 -6.82 -6.69
CA GLU A 132 10.42 -5.58 -7.45
C GLU A 132 9.05 -4.90 -7.52
N TYR A 133 9.04 -3.62 -7.23
CA TYR A 133 7.89 -2.73 -7.33
C TYR A 133 8.14 -1.71 -8.42
N ILE A 134 7.28 -1.68 -9.43
CA ILE A 134 7.40 -0.80 -10.59
C ILE A 134 6.11 0.01 -10.71
N SER A 135 6.23 1.34 -10.73
CA SER A 135 5.09 2.25 -10.75
C SER A 135 5.42 3.56 -11.44
N HIS A 136 4.42 4.19 -12.05
CA HIS A 136 4.54 5.59 -12.47
C HIS A 136 4.43 6.58 -11.28
N ARG A 137 3.98 6.10 -10.11
CA ARG A 137 3.89 6.91 -8.89
C ARG A 137 5.19 6.85 -8.11
N GLU A 138 5.66 8.02 -7.70
CA GLU A 138 6.86 8.15 -6.87
C GLU A 138 6.51 8.26 -5.37
N GLY A 139 7.48 8.01 -4.49
CA GLY A 139 7.36 8.26 -3.05
C GLY A 139 6.53 7.23 -2.27
N LEU A 140 6.22 6.07 -2.84
CA LEU A 140 5.39 5.04 -2.19
C LEU A 140 6.19 3.84 -1.65
N ASN A 141 7.53 3.87 -1.65
CA ASN A 141 8.36 2.76 -1.22
C ASN A 141 8.08 2.34 0.24
N SER A 142 7.92 3.32 1.13
CA SER A 142 7.60 3.05 2.54
C SER A 142 6.21 2.45 2.71
N PHE A 143 5.24 2.86 1.90
CA PHE A 143 3.92 2.22 1.85
C PHE A 143 4.03 0.76 1.40
N VAL A 144 4.79 0.48 0.33
CA VAL A 144 5.01 -0.90 -0.15
C VAL A 144 5.74 -1.74 0.89
N ALA A 145 6.74 -1.19 1.58
CA ALA A 145 7.40 -1.88 2.70
C ALA A 145 6.40 -2.28 3.79
N GLY A 146 5.49 -1.38 4.14
CA GLY A 146 4.39 -1.67 5.09
C GLY A 146 3.43 -2.76 4.61
N LEU A 147 3.08 -2.75 3.30
CA LEU A 147 2.28 -3.82 2.68
C LEU A 147 2.96 -5.18 2.84
N LEU A 148 4.26 -5.28 2.50
CA LEU A 148 5.03 -6.53 2.57
C LEU A 148 5.10 -7.07 3.99
N VAL A 149 5.35 -6.21 4.98
CA VAL A 149 5.35 -6.61 6.39
C VAL A 149 3.99 -7.18 6.81
N ALA A 150 2.91 -6.48 6.53
CA ALA A 150 1.59 -6.96 6.91
C ALA A 150 1.11 -8.18 6.13
N LEU A 151 1.54 -8.36 4.87
CA LEU A 151 1.29 -9.60 4.12
C LEU A 151 2.00 -10.79 4.76
N SER A 152 3.25 -10.63 5.19
CA SER A 152 3.99 -11.69 5.88
C SER A 152 3.30 -12.15 7.17
N GLU A 153 2.78 -11.20 7.94
CA GLU A 153 1.98 -11.48 9.14
C GLU A 153 0.68 -12.21 8.80
N ARG A 154 -0.03 -11.73 7.75
CA ARG A 154 -1.30 -12.33 7.32
C ARG A 154 -1.17 -13.77 6.86
N PHE A 155 -0.10 -14.11 6.15
CA PHE A 155 0.17 -15.47 5.70
C PHE A 155 0.89 -16.32 6.76
N ASN A 156 1.21 -15.74 7.93
CA ASN A 156 2.00 -16.38 8.99
C ASN A 156 3.37 -16.87 8.48
N GLU A 157 3.98 -16.06 7.64
CA GLU A 157 5.30 -16.27 7.04
C GLU A 157 6.21 -15.10 7.42
N PRO A 158 6.70 -15.04 8.68
CA PRO A 158 7.45 -13.90 9.18
C PRO A 158 8.70 -13.63 8.32
N MET A 159 8.96 -12.37 8.06
CA MET A 159 10.09 -11.92 7.26
C MET A 159 10.67 -10.61 7.76
N SER A 160 11.89 -10.30 7.31
CA SER A 160 12.50 -8.99 7.50
C SER A 160 13.01 -8.43 6.19
N ILE A 161 12.82 -7.11 5.99
CA ILE A 161 13.40 -6.39 4.85
C ILE A 161 14.87 -6.12 5.19
N LYS A 162 15.79 -6.67 4.40
CA LYS A 162 17.25 -6.55 4.63
C LYS A 162 17.85 -5.37 3.88
N ALA A 163 17.32 -5.04 2.72
CA ALA A 163 17.74 -3.90 1.91
C ALA A 163 16.60 -3.44 1.00
N ILE A 164 16.64 -2.17 0.63
CA ILE A 164 15.79 -1.56 -0.39
C ILE A 164 16.74 -0.93 -1.39
N GLU A 165 16.66 -1.36 -2.64
CA GLU A 165 17.51 -0.92 -3.73
C GLU A 165 16.67 -0.09 -4.71
N ASP A 166 17.11 1.14 -4.98
CA ASP A 166 16.47 2.01 -5.96
C ASP A 166 17.05 1.73 -7.34
N LEU A 167 16.22 1.25 -8.24
CA LEU A 167 16.50 0.97 -9.63
C LEU A 167 15.77 1.93 -10.57
N SER A 168 15.22 3.01 -10.01
CA SER A 168 14.29 3.91 -10.71
C SER A 168 14.95 4.55 -11.93
N PRO A 169 14.22 4.60 -13.07
CA PRO A 169 14.58 5.43 -14.21
C PRO A 169 14.37 6.92 -13.88
N THR A 170 14.55 7.79 -14.86
CA THR A 170 14.34 9.23 -14.69
C THR A 170 12.90 9.58 -14.30
N ASP A 171 11.92 8.79 -14.79
CA ASP A 171 10.51 9.00 -14.53
C ASP A 171 9.90 7.72 -13.92
N GLY A 172 9.20 7.84 -12.79
CA GLY A 172 8.56 6.75 -12.07
C GLY A 172 9.47 6.06 -11.06
N THR A 173 8.99 4.97 -10.51
CA THR A 173 9.66 4.18 -9.46
C THR A 173 9.91 2.77 -9.93
N HIS A 174 11.13 2.28 -9.73
CA HIS A 174 11.49 0.88 -9.80
C HIS A 174 12.35 0.55 -8.57
N THR A 175 11.78 -0.17 -7.63
CA THR A 175 12.43 -0.47 -6.34
C THR A 175 12.44 -1.97 -6.10
N LYS A 176 13.58 -2.49 -5.65
CA LYS A 176 13.75 -3.88 -5.27
C LYS A 176 13.86 -3.99 -3.76
N PHE A 177 13.01 -4.80 -3.16
CA PHE A 177 13.01 -5.16 -1.75
C PHE A 177 13.67 -6.53 -1.59
N HIS A 178 14.74 -6.60 -0.79
CA HIS A 178 15.42 -7.85 -0.44
C HIS A 178 14.87 -8.35 0.89
N LEU A 179 14.18 -9.46 0.85
CA LEU A 179 13.51 -10.06 2.00
C LEU A 179 14.28 -11.28 2.49
N LEU A 180 14.28 -11.50 3.79
CA LEU A 180 14.71 -12.74 4.43
C LEU A 180 13.51 -13.34 5.16
N MET A 181 13.08 -14.54 4.75
CA MET A 181 12.02 -15.29 5.40
C MET A 181 12.55 -15.94 6.68
N GLU A 182 11.83 -15.80 7.76
CA GLU A 182 12.20 -16.34 9.09
C GLU A 182 11.42 -17.65 9.30
N ARG A 183 12.07 -18.79 8.99
CA ARG A 183 11.50 -20.13 9.14
C ARG A 183 11.80 -20.73 10.51
#